data_fa222fa2fe0020caf20f7630b5b0fbee
#
_entry.id   fa222fa2fe0020caf20f7630b5b0fbee
#
_cell.length_a   1.000
_cell.length_b   1.000
_cell.length_c   1.000
_cell.angle_alpha   90.00
_cell.angle_beta   90.00
_cell.angle_gamma   90.00
#
_symmetry.space_group_name_H-M   'P 1'
#
loop_
_entity.id
_entity.type
_entity.pdbx_description
1 polymer ?
#
loop_
_entity_poly.entity_id
_entity_poly.type
_entity_poly.pdbx_seq_one_letter_code
_entity_poly.pdbx_strand_id
1 'polypeptide(L)'
;MDKKLLGKRINIARKERCWTSERLSEACNINATYLRQIESGTKVPSLQVFVLLCEALKVSPTYLLAEVLPSMELQNMDVLLELWQTATPRQITMITSMIRSALDASKN
;
A
#
# COMPACT_ATOMS: atom_id res chain seq x y z
N MET A 1 9.53 -5.89 -4.31
CA MET A 1 8.07 -5.83 -4.16
C MET A 1 7.40 -5.81 -5.52
N ASP A 2 6.35 -6.55 -5.67
CA ASP A 2 5.60 -6.56 -6.90
C ASP A 2 4.62 -5.39 -6.93
N LYS A 3 4.97 -4.34 -7.65
CA LYS A 3 4.14 -3.13 -7.78
C LYS A 3 2.78 -3.42 -8.38
N LYS A 4 2.73 -4.36 -9.32
CA LYS A 4 1.49 -4.73 -10.00
C LYS A 4 0.55 -5.44 -9.04
N LEU A 5 1.08 -6.29 -8.17
CA LEU A 5 0.27 -7.00 -7.19
C LEU A 5 -0.31 -6.03 -6.18
N LEU A 6 0.49 -5.08 -5.68
CA LEU A 6 0.01 -4.06 -4.76
C LEU A 6 -1.11 -3.23 -5.42
N GLY A 7 -0.89 -2.77 -6.64
CA GLY A 7 -1.88 -1.99 -7.38
C GLY A 7 -3.18 -2.77 -7.60
N LYS A 8 -3.06 -4.05 -7.92
CA LYS A 8 -4.21 -4.93 -8.11
C LYS A 8 -5.03 -5.09 -6.82
N ARG A 9 -4.37 -5.23 -5.68
CA ARG A 9 -5.06 -5.36 -4.41
C ARG A 9 -5.78 -4.06 -4.03
N ILE A 10 -5.19 -2.92 -4.31
CA ILE A 10 -5.84 -1.62 -4.12
C ILE A 10 -7.07 -1.52 -5.02
N ASN A 11 -6.94 -1.91 -6.29
CA ASN A 11 -8.05 -1.90 -7.24
C ASN A 11 -9.20 -2.79 -6.79
N ILE A 12 -8.89 -4.01 -6.33
CA ILE A 12 -9.90 -4.94 -5.83
C ILE A 12 -10.64 -4.34 -4.63
N ALA A 13 -9.90 -3.80 -3.66
CA ALA A 13 -10.50 -3.20 -2.47
C ALA A 13 -11.40 -2.02 -2.84
N ARG A 14 -10.99 -1.20 -3.81
CA ARG A 14 -11.80 -0.10 -4.30
C ARG A 14 -13.11 -0.60 -4.92
N LYS A 15 -13.02 -1.61 -5.78
CA LYS A 15 -14.19 -2.16 -6.47
C LYS A 15 -15.14 -2.87 -5.51
N GLU A 16 -14.62 -3.51 -4.49
CA GLU A 16 -15.46 -4.15 -3.46
C GLU A 16 -16.30 -3.13 -2.71
N ARG A 17 -15.84 -1.87 -2.63
CA ARG A 17 -16.61 -0.78 -2.06
C ARG A 17 -17.54 -0.11 -3.06
N CYS A 18 -17.53 -0.57 -4.31
CA CYS A 18 -18.30 0.04 -5.41
C CYS A 18 -17.90 1.50 -5.66
N TRP A 19 -16.61 1.82 -5.47
CA TRP A 19 -16.09 3.18 -5.66
C TRP A 19 -15.41 3.30 -7.02
N THR A 20 -15.57 4.49 -7.62
CA THR A 20 -14.82 4.85 -8.83
C THR A 20 -13.40 5.28 -8.45
N SER A 21 -12.51 5.34 -9.45
CA SER A 21 -11.16 5.89 -9.25
C SER A 21 -11.23 7.34 -8.76
N GLU A 22 -12.16 8.09 -9.32
CA GLU A 22 -12.36 9.49 -8.95
C GLU A 22 -12.74 9.63 -7.49
N ARG A 23 -13.64 8.79 -7.01
CA ARG A 23 -14.06 8.84 -5.61
C ARG A 23 -12.91 8.51 -4.66
N LEU A 24 -12.13 7.48 -4.95
CA LEU A 24 -11.01 7.12 -4.10
C LEU A 24 -9.92 8.19 -4.13
N SER A 25 -9.63 8.75 -5.32
CA SER A 25 -8.63 9.79 -5.42
C SER A 25 -9.03 11.04 -4.63
N GLU A 26 -10.30 11.41 -4.66
CA GLU A 26 -10.81 12.52 -3.87
C GLU A 26 -10.68 12.25 -2.36
N ALA A 27 -11.02 11.04 -1.93
CA ALA A 27 -10.92 10.66 -0.52
C ALA A 27 -9.47 10.73 -0.01
N CYS A 28 -8.50 10.50 -0.88
CA CYS A 28 -7.08 10.55 -0.54
C CYS A 28 -6.41 11.86 -0.91
N ASN A 29 -7.16 12.80 -1.47
CA ASN A 29 -6.66 14.09 -1.93
C ASN A 29 -5.48 13.92 -2.89
N ILE A 30 -5.61 12.98 -3.83
CA ILE A 30 -4.62 12.75 -4.89
C ILE A 30 -5.30 12.84 -6.25
N ASN A 31 -4.47 12.98 -7.28
CA ASN A 31 -4.94 13.05 -8.65
C ASN A 31 -5.39 11.65 -9.11
N ALA A 32 -6.51 11.59 -9.86
CA ALA A 32 -7.05 10.32 -10.35
C ALA A 32 -6.08 9.63 -11.32
N THR A 33 -5.31 10.38 -12.08
CA THR A 33 -4.29 9.83 -12.97
C THR A 33 -3.20 9.12 -12.17
N TYR A 34 -2.77 9.73 -11.06
CA TYR A 34 -1.78 9.12 -10.16
C TYR A 34 -2.34 7.83 -9.56
N LEU A 35 -3.60 7.84 -9.12
CA LEU A 35 -4.23 6.62 -8.59
C LEU A 35 -4.26 5.51 -9.64
N ARG A 36 -4.61 5.82 -10.88
CA ARG A 36 -4.61 4.83 -11.96
C ARG A 36 -3.20 4.25 -12.20
N GLN A 37 -2.17 5.08 -12.08
CA GLN A 37 -0.79 4.62 -12.21
C GLN A 37 -0.39 3.70 -11.06
N ILE A 38 -0.90 3.95 -9.86
CA ILE A 38 -0.70 3.07 -8.70
C ILE A 38 -1.41 1.74 -8.94
N GLU A 39 -2.67 1.77 -9.34
CA GLU A 39 -3.46 0.55 -9.57
C GLU A 39 -2.91 -0.30 -10.71
N SER A 40 -2.33 0.31 -11.72
CA SER A 40 -1.72 -0.42 -12.84
C SER A 40 -0.33 -0.96 -12.53
N GLY A 41 0.26 -0.52 -11.42
CA GLY A 41 1.63 -0.92 -11.07
C GLY A 41 2.71 -0.11 -11.75
N THR A 42 2.34 0.98 -12.44
CA THR A 42 3.31 1.88 -13.06
C THR A 42 4.08 2.68 -12.02
N LYS A 43 3.40 3.04 -10.93
CA LYS A 43 4.01 3.79 -9.82
C LYS A 43 3.70 3.13 -8.50
N VAL A 44 4.63 3.25 -7.56
CA VAL A 44 4.45 2.85 -6.17
C VAL A 44 3.98 4.08 -5.41
N PRO A 45 2.93 3.98 -4.56
CA PRO A 45 2.52 5.13 -3.77
C PRO A 45 3.60 5.49 -2.75
N SER A 46 3.69 6.77 -2.42
CA SER A 46 4.49 7.18 -1.25
C SER A 46 3.86 6.54 -0.01
N LEU A 47 4.64 6.41 1.06
CA LEU A 47 4.11 5.85 2.29
C LEU A 47 2.92 6.66 2.81
N GLN A 48 2.98 7.97 2.71
CA GLN A 48 1.89 8.84 3.12
C GLN A 48 0.60 8.54 2.34
N VAL A 49 0.71 8.41 1.02
CA VAL A 49 -0.43 8.08 0.17
C VAL A 49 -0.92 6.67 0.46
N PHE A 50 -0.01 5.73 0.69
CA PHE A 50 -0.37 4.36 1.05
C PHE A 50 -1.24 4.32 2.33
N VAL A 51 -0.85 5.08 3.35
CA VAL A 51 -1.63 5.18 4.59
C VAL A 51 -3.02 5.76 4.32
N LEU A 52 -3.08 6.82 3.50
CA LEU A 52 -4.36 7.43 3.14
C LEU A 52 -5.27 6.45 2.39
N LEU A 53 -4.70 5.65 1.49
CA LEU A 53 -5.46 4.62 0.78
C LEU A 53 -6.02 3.58 1.75
N CYS A 54 -5.22 3.13 2.71
CA CYS A 54 -5.68 2.18 3.72
C CYS A 54 -6.84 2.75 4.54
N GLU A 55 -6.73 4.01 4.96
CA GLU A 55 -7.77 4.67 5.73
C GLU A 55 -9.06 4.84 4.92
N ALA A 56 -8.95 5.30 3.68
CA ALA A 56 -10.10 5.53 2.82
C ALA A 56 -10.82 4.23 2.49
N LEU A 57 -10.06 3.17 2.20
CA LEU A 57 -10.61 1.86 1.87
C LEU A 57 -11.00 1.06 3.10
N LYS A 58 -10.62 1.51 4.30
CA LYS A 58 -10.85 0.81 5.56
C LYS A 58 -10.28 -0.61 5.53
N VAL A 59 -9.09 -0.74 4.97
CA VAL A 59 -8.35 -1.99 4.95
C VAL A 59 -7.04 -1.79 5.71
N SER A 60 -6.51 -2.86 6.30
CA SER A 60 -5.23 -2.77 6.96
C SER A 60 -4.10 -2.75 5.95
N PRO A 61 -2.98 -2.08 6.24
CA PRO A 61 -1.78 -2.21 5.41
C PRO A 61 -1.33 -3.67 5.26
N THR A 62 -1.53 -4.49 6.29
CA THR A 62 -1.23 -5.92 6.24
C THR A 62 -2.02 -6.61 5.12
N TYR A 63 -3.30 -6.25 4.97
CA TYR A 63 -4.13 -6.80 3.89
C TYR A 63 -3.55 -6.46 2.51
N LEU A 64 -3.20 -5.20 2.29
CA LEU A 64 -2.67 -4.77 0.99
C LEU A 64 -1.29 -5.37 0.70
N LEU A 65 -0.49 -5.64 1.72
CA LEU A 65 0.87 -6.17 1.58
C LEU A 65 0.96 -7.68 1.77
N ALA A 66 -0.16 -8.37 2.02
CA ALA A 66 -0.16 -9.76 2.45
C ALA A 66 0.57 -10.71 1.50
N GLU A 67 0.42 -10.52 0.19
CA GLU A 67 1.08 -11.36 -0.80
C GLU A 67 2.46 -10.82 -1.19
N VAL A 68 2.76 -9.60 -0.80
CA VAL A 68 4.04 -8.96 -1.06
C VAL A 68 5.08 -9.34 0.00
N LEU A 69 4.67 -9.37 1.27
CA LEU A 69 5.56 -9.62 2.40
C LEU A 69 6.15 -11.02 2.46
N PRO A 70 5.40 -12.12 2.16
CA PRO A 70 5.98 -13.46 2.21
C PRO A 70 7.12 -13.67 1.23
N SER A 71 7.14 -12.90 0.14
CA SER A 71 8.21 -12.97 -0.86
C SER A 71 9.22 -11.86 -0.68
N MET A 72 9.25 -11.24 0.50
CA MET A 72 10.16 -10.12 0.78
C MET A 72 11.59 -10.63 0.93
N GLU A 73 12.33 -10.51 -0.14
CA GLU A 73 13.75 -10.76 -0.17
C GLU A 73 14.50 -9.43 -0.06
N LEU A 74 15.82 -9.47 0.06
CA LEU A 74 16.62 -8.26 0.21
C LEU A 74 16.39 -7.26 -0.92
N GLN A 75 16.18 -7.73 -2.14
CA GLN A 75 15.94 -6.85 -3.28
C GLN A 75 14.61 -6.09 -3.18
N ASN A 76 13.66 -6.56 -2.36
CA ASN A 76 12.38 -5.89 -2.18
C ASN A 76 12.43 -4.83 -1.08
N MET A 77 13.50 -4.82 -0.30
CA MET A 77 13.66 -3.83 0.76
C MET A 77 13.85 -2.42 0.20
N ASP A 78 14.44 -2.29 -0.97
CA ASP A 78 14.63 -0.98 -1.61
C ASP A 78 13.33 -0.22 -1.79
N VAL A 79 12.27 -0.91 -2.15
CA VAL A 79 10.97 -0.29 -2.36
C VAL A 79 10.37 0.17 -1.03
N LEU A 80 10.52 -0.64 0.01
CA LEU A 80 10.06 -0.27 1.36
C LEU A 80 10.83 0.94 1.88
N LEU A 81 12.14 0.99 1.66
CA LEU A 81 12.96 2.13 2.04
C LEU A 81 12.53 3.39 1.30
N GLU A 82 12.21 3.26 0.00
CA GLU A 82 11.72 4.37 -0.79
C GLU A 82 10.40 4.91 -0.22
N LEU A 83 9.49 4.00 0.17
CA LEU A 83 8.24 4.40 0.80
C LEU A 83 8.48 5.13 2.13
N TRP A 84 9.49 4.70 2.89
CA TRP A 84 9.80 5.29 4.19
C TRP A 84 10.49 6.65 4.12
N GLN A 85 11.13 6.98 3.00
CA GLN A 85 11.85 8.26 2.87
C GLN A 85 10.96 9.49 3.07
N THR A 86 9.67 9.37 2.78
CA THR A 86 8.73 10.47 2.91
C THR A 86 7.84 10.36 4.14
N ALA A 87 8.08 9.37 4.99
CA ALA A 87 7.23 9.08 6.14
C ALA A 87 7.62 9.90 7.37
N THR A 88 6.62 10.26 8.17
CA THR A 88 6.85 10.79 9.51
C THR A 88 7.32 9.67 10.42
N PRO A 89 8.01 9.99 11.55
CA PRO A 89 8.39 8.95 12.51
C PRO A 89 7.21 8.11 13.01
N ARG A 90 6.06 8.73 13.19
CA ARG A 90 4.83 8.03 13.63
C ARG A 90 4.38 7.02 12.58
N GLN A 91 4.40 7.42 11.30
CA GLN A 91 4.03 6.54 10.19
C GLN A 91 5.02 5.38 10.07
N ILE A 92 6.31 5.63 10.24
CA ILE A 92 7.34 4.59 10.22
C ILE A 92 7.08 3.56 11.32
N THR A 93 6.79 4.01 12.53
CA THR A 93 6.49 3.12 13.66
C THR A 93 5.28 2.24 13.35
N MET A 94 4.21 2.83 12.83
CA MET A 94 3.00 2.10 12.48
C MET A 94 3.27 1.04 11.42
N ILE A 95 3.94 1.41 10.34
CA ILE A 95 4.25 0.49 9.23
C ILE A 95 5.18 -0.62 9.71
N THR A 96 6.19 -0.29 10.52
CA THR A 96 7.12 -1.28 11.06
C THR A 96 6.38 -2.31 11.91
N SER A 97 5.45 -1.86 12.75
CA SER A 97 4.63 -2.77 13.57
C SER A 97 3.80 -3.71 12.71
N MET A 98 3.20 -3.19 11.64
CA MET A 98 2.37 -3.98 10.74
C MET A 98 3.18 -5.00 9.96
N ILE A 99 4.35 -4.61 9.45
CA ILE A 99 5.25 -5.51 8.75
C ILE A 99 5.71 -6.63 9.69
N ARG A 100 6.06 -6.29 10.91
CA ARG A 100 6.49 -7.27 11.91
C ARG A 100 5.38 -8.28 12.21
N SER A 101 4.16 -7.79 12.40
CA SER A 101 3.00 -8.65 12.65
C SER A 101 2.75 -9.61 11.48
N ALA A 102 2.85 -9.11 10.24
CA ALA A 102 2.66 -9.94 9.05
C ALA A 102 3.75 -10.99 8.93
N LEU A 103 5.01 -10.64 9.22
CA LEU A 103 6.12 -11.59 9.18
C LEU A 103 5.98 -12.65 10.26
N ASP A 104 5.57 -12.27 11.46
CA ASP A 104 5.35 -13.22 12.55
C ASP A 104 4.22 -14.20 12.18
N ALA A 105 3.15 -13.71 11.58
CA ALA A 105 2.05 -14.56 11.12
C ALA A 105 2.52 -15.54 10.05
N SER A 106 3.42 -15.13 9.16
CA SER A 106 3.90 -15.98 8.07
C SER A 106 4.89 -17.06 8.52
N LYS A 107 5.43 -16.95 9.73
CA LYS A 107 6.35 -17.95 10.29
C LYS A 107 5.61 -19.18 10.83
N ASN A 108 4.34 -19.07 11.02
CA ASN A 108 3.50 -20.17 11.48
C ASN A 108 2.88 -20.90 10.31
#